data_a66077f27f305572760b5665d110a6aa
#
_entry.id   a66077f27f305572760b5665d110a6aa
#
_cell.length_a   1.000
_cell.length_b   1.000
_cell.length_c   1.000
_cell.angle_alpha   90.00
_cell.angle_beta   90.00
_cell.angle_gamma   90.00
#
_symmetry.space_group_name_H-M   'P 1'
#
loop_
_entity.id
_entity.type
_entity.pdbx_description
1 polymer ?
#
loop_
_entity_poly.entity_id
_entity_poly.type
_entity_poly.pdbx_seq_one_letter_code
_entity_poly.pdbx_strand_id
1 'polypeptide(L)'
;MPGIHALRFVLSLLNKRKVEQMLKIVETANRSEYRQLLDDMHALRARVFKDRLQWDVTVTDGREIDVFDAADPLYLLAVNDTTGRLEGSVRLLPTTGPNMLRDVFPVLLPDGLVIESPLIWESSRFCIDPDMAHNGRRRIDRVTTELLCGMVEIGQAAGLSHIVSVYDARMARVFRASNCPAEVIGVPRRIGRVMTYAGLFEISQGLWDGIAVTTNIPGPLLIEDRNAVRKVA
;
A
#
# COMPACT_ATOMS: atom_id res chain seq x y z
N MET A 1 15.79 7.88 18.20
CA MET A 1 14.82 7.46 17.18
C MET A 1 14.78 5.94 17.12
N PRO A 2 14.02 5.25 17.99
CA PRO A 2 14.01 3.78 18.05
C PRO A 2 13.13 3.08 16.99
N GLY A 3 12.12 3.77 16.43
CA GLY A 3 11.10 3.11 15.62
C GLY A 3 11.55 2.52 14.26
N ILE A 4 12.42 3.21 13.53
CA ILE A 4 12.81 2.78 12.16
C ILE A 4 13.74 1.58 12.19
N HIS A 5 14.65 1.49 13.17
CA HIS A 5 15.58 0.35 13.28
C HIS A 5 14.87 -0.93 13.75
N ALA A 6 13.94 -0.80 14.68
CA ALA A 6 13.13 -1.94 15.14
C ALA A 6 12.25 -2.50 14.00
N LEU A 7 11.65 -1.61 13.21
CA LEU A 7 10.86 -1.99 12.06
C LEU A 7 11.70 -2.71 10.99
N ARG A 8 12.90 -2.19 10.67
CA ARG A 8 13.83 -2.83 9.72
C ARG A 8 14.22 -4.24 10.15
N PHE A 9 14.42 -4.45 11.46
CA PHE A 9 14.73 -5.78 11.98
C PHE A 9 13.55 -6.75 11.88
N VAL A 10 12.35 -6.30 12.22
CA VAL A 10 11.11 -7.11 12.10
C VAL A 10 10.83 -7.47 10.65
N LEU A 11 10.92 -6.50 9.72
CA LEU A 11 10.74 -6.74 8.28
C LEU A 11 11.82 -7.67 7.71
N SER A 12 13.05 -7.61 8.21
CA SER A 12 14.13 -8.54 7.86
C SER A 12 13.82 -9.99 8.27
N LEU A 13 13.10 -10.20 9.36
CA LEU A 13 12.66 -11.53 9.80
C LEU A 13 11.49 -12.06 8.96
N LEU A 14 10.56 -11.18 8.57
CA LEU A 14 9.43 -11.52 7.71
C LEU A 14 9.88 -11.97 6.31
N ASN A 15 10.99 -11.43 5.83
CA ASN A 15 11.51 -11.71 4.49
C ASN A 15 12.42 -12.97 4.41
N LYS A 16 12.74 -13.64 5.52
CA LYS A 16 13.71 -14.76 5.56
C LYS A 16 13.15 -16.14 5.25
N ARG A 17 11.83 -16.32 5.09
CA ARG A 17 11.27 -17.62 4.75
C ARG A 17 10.99 -17.75 3.25
N LYS A 18 11.61 -18.78 2.68
CA LYS A 18 11.45 -19.26 1.31
C LYS A 18 10.18 -20.11 1.21
N VAL A 19 9.02 -19.47 1.35
CA VAL A 19 7.72 -20.02 0.95
C VAL A 19 7.26 -19.18 -0.24
N GLU A 20 6.61 -19.79 -1.19
CA GLU A 20 6.02 -19.13 -2.37
C GLU A 20 5.05 -18.05 -1.92
N GLN A 21 5.58 -16.86 -1.60
CA GLN A 21 4.80 -15.73 -1.10
C GLN A 21 4.28 -14.92 -2.29
N MET A 22 2.97 -14.78 -2.41
CA MET A 22 2.35 -13.89 -3.39
C MET A 22 2.70 -12.42 -3.14
N LEU A 23 2.97 -12.04 -1.88
CA LEU A 23 3.37 -10.69 -1.52
C LEU A 23 4.87 -10.62 -1.23
N LYS A 24 5.54 -9.61 -1.81
CA LYS A 24 6.95 -9.28 -1.55
C LYS A 24 7.04 -7.92 -0.88
N ILE A 25 7.77 -7.84 0.22
CA ILE A 25 8.12 -6.59 0.87
C ILE A 25 9.48 -6.14 0.34
N VAL A 26 9.51 -4.94 -0.24
CA VAL A 26 10.74 -4.35 -0.76
C VAL A 26 11.03 -3.05 -0.03
N GLU A 27 12.17 -3.03 0.65
CA GLU A 27 12.73 -1.88 1.37
C GLU A 27 14.17 -1.63 0.90
N THR A 28 14.78 -0.53 1.30
CA THR A 28 16.14 -0.17 0.87
C THR A 28 17.15 -1.29 1.07
N ALA A 29 17.03 -2.07 2.15
CA ALA A 29 17.98 -3.13 2.48
C ALA A 29 17.99 -4.28 1.46
N ASN A 30 16.87 -4.56 0.77
CA ASN A 30 16.74 -5.68 -0.16
C ASN A 30 16.40 -5.25 -1.61
N ARG A 31 16.38 -3.96 -1.95
CA ARG A 31 16.07 -3.45 -3.31
C ARG A 31 16.92 -4.09 -4.40
N SER A 32 18.16 -4.39 -4.09
CA SER A 32 19.08 -5.03 -5.06
C SER A 32 18.62 -6.41 -5.52
N GLU A 33 17.84 -7.11 -4.70
CA GLU A 33 17.30 -8.44 -4.99
C GLU A 33 16.05 -8.37 -5.91
N TYR A 34 15.35 -7.22 -5.90
CA TYR A 34 14.06 -7.03 -6.56
C TYR A 34 14.11 -5.99 -7.70
N ARG A 35 15.30 -5.76 -8.31
CA ARG A 35 15.47 -4.72 -9.35
C ARG A 35 14.45 -4.83 -10.48
N GLN A 36 14.25 -6.04 -11.02
CA GLN A 36 13.30 -6.25 -12.11
C GLN A 36 11.85 -5.97 -11.67
N LEU A 37 11.44 -6.44 -10.49
CA LEU A 37 10.10 -6.18 -9.96
C LEU A 37 9.86 -4.70 -9.66
N LEU A 38 10.87 -3.96 -9.23
CA LEU A 38 10.78 -2.51 -9.06
C LEU A 38 10.63 -1.79 -10.41
N ASP A 39 11.35 -2.24 -11.41
CA ASP A 39 11.24 -1.75 -12.78
C ASP A 39 9.83 -1.99 -13.35
N ASP A 40 9.32 -3.21 -13.19
CA ASP A 40 7.96 -3.60 -13.58
C ASP A 40 6.90 -2.79 -12.80
N MET A 41 7.15 -2.51 -11.51
CA MET A 41 6.27 -1.67 -10.69
C MET A 41 6.19 -0.23 -11.22
N HIS A 42 7.31 0.39 -11.54
CA HIS A 42 7.32 1.73 -12.10
C HIS A 42 6.65 1.79 -13.48
N ALA A 43 6.82 0.75 -14.30
CA ALA A 43 6.11 0.61 -15.56
C ALA A 43 4.60 0.38 -15.36
N LEU A 44 4.21 -0.43 -14.39
CA LEU A 44 2.80 -0.62 -14.02
C LEU A 44 2.17 0.70 -13.56
N ARG A 45 2.86 1.48 -12.75
CA ARG A 45 2.41 2.79 -12.28
C ARG A 45 2.18 3.75 -13.47
N ALA A 46 3.07 3.78 -14.46
CA ALA A 46 2.88 4.58 -15.68
C ALA A 46 1.60 4.17 -16.41
N ARG A 47 1.39 2.87 -16.67
CA ARG A 47 0.18 2.37 -17.33
C ARG A 47 -1.10 2.72 -16.55
N VAL A 48 -1.06 2.64 -15.22
CA VAL A 48 -2.24 2.91 -14.38
C VAL A 48 -2.49 4.41 -14.25
N PHE A 49 -1.50 5.17 -13.81
CA PHE A 49 -1.72 6.58 -13.46
C PHE A 49 -1.71 7.50 -14.67
N LYS A 50 -0.80 7.30 -15.63
CA LYS A 50 -0.74 8.13 -16.85
C LYS A 50 -1.75 7.68 -17.88
N ASP A 51 -1.67 6.42 -18.33
CA ASP A 51 -2.40 5.99 -19.51
C ASP A 51 -3.89 5.76 -19.19
N ARG A 52 -4.19 5.03 -18.12
CA ARG A 52 -5.57 4.68 -17.77
C ARG A 52 -6.31 5.77 -17.02
N LEU A 53 -5.69 6.38 -16.01
CA LEU A 53 -6.33 7.39 -15.14
C LEU A 53 -6.11 8.82 -15.65
N GLN A 54 -5.17 9.02 -16.57
CA GLN A 54 -4.82 10.32 -17.15
C GLN A 54 -4.46 11.36 -16.08
N TRP A 55 -3.76 10.91 -15.03
CA TRP A 55 -3.27 11.80 -14.01
C TRP A 55 -2.06 12.58 -14.52
N ASP A 56 -1.86 13.76 -13.95
CA ASP A 56 -0.68 14.59 -14.22
C ASP A 56 0.51 14.05 -13.42
N VAL A 57 1.13 13.00 -13.95
CA VAL A 57 2.32 12.35 -13.40
C VAL A 57 3.44 12.37 -14.43
N THR A 58 4.68 12.46 -13.94
CA THR A 58 5.88 12.41 -14.79
C THR A 58 6.20 10.96 -15.12
N VAL A 59 6.35 10.69 -16.42
CA VAL A 59 6.80 9.40 -16.94
C VAL A 59 8.03 9.60 -17.77
N THR A 60 9.10 8.87 -17.45
CA THR A 60 10.37 8.87 -18.18
C THR A 60 10.71 7.42 -18.54
N ASP A 61 11.02 7.17 -19.80
CA ASP A 61 11.35 5.84 -20.35
C ASP A 61 10.30 4.76 -19.97
N GLY A 62 9.00 5.15 -20.00
CA GLY A 62 7.88 4.26 -19.68
C GLY A 62 7.68 3.97 -18.18
N ARG A 63 8.38 4.69 -17.30
CA ARG A 63 8.32 4.53 -15.83
C ARG A 63 7.77 5.77 -15.16
N GLU A 64 6.84 5.60 -14.24
CA GLU A 64 6.39 6.67 -13.33
C GLU A 64 7.18 6.58 -12.03
N ILE A 65 7.98 7.61 -11.76
CA ILE A 65 8.78 7.77 -10.55
C ILE A 65 8.57 9.18 -10.04
N ASP A 66 8.34 9.34 -8.75
CA ASP A 66 8.16 10.64 -8.11
C ASP A 66 9.19 10.89 -7.00
N VAL A 67 9.17 12.10 -6.43
CA VAL A 67 10.12 12.52 -5.39
C VAL A 67 10.02 11.67 -4.12
N PHE A 68 8.88 11.05 -3.85
CA PHE A 68 8.66 10.20 -2.68
C PHE A 68 9.29 8.81 -2.82
N ASP A 69 9.68 8.40 -4.03
CA ASP A 69 10.44 7.16 -4.24
C ASP A 69 11.87 7.28 -3.72
N ALA A 70 12.37 8.51 -3.52
CA ALA A 70 13.64 8.80 -2.86
C ALA A 70 13.55 8.93 -1.33
N ALA A 71 12.34 8.91 -0.75
CA ALA A 71 12.10 9.07 0.69
C ALA A 71 12.17 7.75 1.48
N ASP A 72 12.90 6.77 0.98
CA ASP A 72 13.07 5.44 1.58
C ASP A 72 11.75 4.68 1.84
N PRO A 73 10.86 4.59 0.84
CA PRO A 73 9.59 3.91 1.02
C PRO A 73 9.74 2.40 1.14
N LEU A 74 8.74 1.79 1.79
CA LEU A 74 8.46 0.37 1.69
C LEU A 74 7.48 0.15 0.54
N TYR A 75 7.78 -0.80 -0.35
CA TYR A 75 6.83 -1.27 -1.35
C TYR A 75 6.31 -2.65 -0.98
N LEU A 76 5.01 -2.84 -1.12
CA LEU A 76 4.37 -4.13 -1.08
C LEU A 76 3.96 -4.50 -2.50
N LEU A 77 4.49 -5.61 -3.01
CA LEU A 77 4.33 -6.08 -4.38
C LEU A 77 3.56 -7.39 -4.39
N ALA A 78 2.48 -7.46 -5.14
CA ALA A 78 1.76 -8.70 -5.40
C ALA A 78 2.33 -9.34 -6.67
N VAL A 79 2.84 -10.55 -6.53
CA VAL A 79 3.53 -11.29 -7.59
C VAL A 79 2.83 -12.62 -7.82
N ASN A 80 2.60 -12.97 -9.06
CA ASN A 80 2.04 -14.26 -9.44
C ASN A 80 3.04 -15.37 -9.19
N ASP A 81 2.71 -16.34 -8.35
CA ASP A 81 3.63 -17.41 -7.93
C ASP A 81 4.08 -18.32 -9.09
N THR A 82 3.22 -18.47 -10.09
CA THR A 82 3.51 -19.37 -11.22
C THR A 82 4.37 -18.70 -12.28
N THR A 83 4.09 -17.41 -12.56
CA THR A 83 4.73 -16.70 -13.69
C THR A 83 5.82 -15.73 -13.25
N GLY A 84 5.90 -15.39 -11.96
CA GLY A 84 6.76 -14.33 -11.43
C GLY A 84 6.35 -12.91 -11.85
N ARG A 85 5.21 -12.75 -12.53
CA ARG A 85 4.73 -11.45 -13.02
C ARG A 85 4.19 -10.60 -11.87
N LEU A 86 4.50 -9.31 -11.89
CA LEU A 86 3.91 -8.32 -11.00
C LEU A 86 2.43 -8.10 -11.38
N GLU A 87 1.53 -8.24 -10.42
CA GLU A 87 0.08 -8.07 -10.59
C GLU A 87 -0.46 -6.84 -9.88
N GLY A 88 0.26 -6.31 -8.90
CA GLY A 88 -0.12 -5.10 -8.19
C GLY A 88 0.94 -4.60 -7.23
N SER A 89 0.78 -3.36 -6.76
CA SER A 89 1.71 -2.75 -5.81
C SER A 89 1.06 -1.65 -5.00
N VAL A 90 1.67 -1.35 -3.86
CA VAL A 90 1.39 -0.15 -3.05
C VAL A 90 2.68 0.34 -2.41
N ARG A 91 2.80 1.66 -2.25
CA ARG A 91 3.89 2.32 -1.55
C ARG A 91 3.44 2.74 -0.15
N LEU A 92 4.28 2.50 0.86
CA LEU A 92 4.08 2.92 2.24
C LEU A 92 5.21 3.86 2.67
N LEU A 93 4.86 4.95 3.36
CA LEU A 93 5.77 5.96 3.88
C LEU A 93 5.37 6.37 5.30
N PRO A 94 6.35 6.60 6.22
CA PRO A 94 6.04 7.20 7.52
C PRO A 94 5.50 8.62 7.36
N THR A 95 4.46 9.00 8.10
CA THR A 95 3.94 10.38 8.06
C THR A 95 4.85 11.40 8.73
N THR A 96 5.84 10.96 9.48
CA THR A 96 6.90 11.80 10.06
C THR A 96 7.95 12.27 9.05
N GLY A 97 7.93 11.70 7.84
CA GLY A 97 8.75 12.08 6.69
C GLY A 97 7.94 12.72 5.56
N PRO A 98 8.56 12.92 4.38
CA PRO A 98 7.85 13.37 3.19
C PRO A 98 6.70 12.42 2.83
N ASN A 99 5.52 12.97 2.59
CA ASN A 99 4.33 12.19 2.23
C ASN A 99 3.37 13.02 1.36
N MET A 100 2.53 12.33 0.59
CA MET A 100 1.67 13.00 -0.40
C MET A 100 0.54 13.81 0.25
N LEU A 101 -0.02 13.35 1.36
CA LEU A 101 -1.12 14.06 2.02
C LEU A 101 -0.67 15.45 2.48
N ARG A 102 0.52 15.54 3.13
CA ARG A 102 1.06 16.80 3.60
C ARG A 102 1.60 17.68 2.47
N ASP A 103 2.35 17.09 1.53
CA ASP A 103 3.18 17.86 0.60
C ASP A 103 2.49 18.13 -0.75
N VAL A 104 1.46 17.31 -1.11
CA VAL A 104 0.73 17.44 -2.39
C VAL A 104 -0.75 17.74 -2.19
N PHE A 105 -1.38 17.17 -1.16
CA PHE A 105 -2.82 17.25 -0.94
C PHE A 105 -3.24 17.90 0.40
N PRO A 106 -2.52 18.92 0.94
CA PRO A 106 -2.87 19.52 2.22
C PRO A 106 -4.28 20.13 2.20
N VAL A 107 -4.77 20.51 1.02
CA VAL A 107 -6.11 21.07 0.82
C VAL A 107 -7.25 20.13 1.24
N LEU A 108 -6.99 18.83 1.39
CA LEU A 108 -7.98 17.85 1.86
C LEU A 108 -8.20 17.90 3.37
N LEU A 109 -7.27 18.49 4.11
CA LEU A 109 -7.37 18.61 5.55
C LEU A 109 -7.87 20.00 5.96
N PRO A 110 -8.49 20.16 7.14
CA PRO A 110 -8.78 21.46 7.72
C PRO A 110 -7.52 22.29 7.89
N ASP A 111 -7.64 23.61 7.80
CA ASP A 111 -6.53 24.52 7.93
C ASP A 111 -5.74 24.29 9.23
N GLY A 112 -4.44 24.11 9.11
CA GLY A 112 -3.53 23.85 10.22
C GLY A 112 -3.49 22.41 10.73
N LEU A 113 -4.33 21.52 10.24
CA LEU A 113 -4.25 20.10 10.57
C LEU A 113 -3.14 19.42 9.77
N VAL A 114 -2.23 18.76 10.48
CA VAL A 114 -1.17 17.93 9.90
C VAL A 114 -1.29 16.53 10.50
N ILE A 115 -1.27 15.51 9.66
CA ILE A 115 -1.17 14.12 10.10
C ILE A 115 0.31 13.75 10.13
N GLU A 116 0.87 13.77 11.34
CA GLU A 116 2.27 13.42 11.59
C GLU A 116 2.38 12.61 12.88
N SER A 117 2.71 11.32 12.74
CA SER A 117 2.84 10.41 13.88
C SER A 117 3.72 9.22 13.51
N PRO A 118 4.59 8.74 14.43
CA PRO A 118 5.35 7.51 14.22
C PRO A 118 4.44 6.26 14.15
N LEU A 119 3.19 6.37 14.60
CA LEU A 119 2.19 5.28 14.59
C LEU A 119 1.25 5.35 13.39
N ILE A 120 1.44 6.31 12.47
CA ILE A 120 0.63 6.46 11.26
C ILE A 120 1.55 6.48 10.04
N TRP A 121 1.28 5.59 9.09
CA TRP A 121 1.96 5.61 7.80
C TRP A 121 0.99 5.99 6.69
N GLU A 122 1.52 6.57 5.61
CA GLU A 122 0.75 6.85 4.40
C GLU A 122 0.85 5.68 3.42
N SER A 123 -0.30 5.24 2.87
CA SER A 123 -0.33 4.41 1.67
C SER A 123 -0.60 5.26 0.43
N SER A 124 0.20 5.05 -0.61
CA SER A 124 0.09 5.75 -1.88
C SER A 124 0.45 4.84 -3.05
N ARG A 125 0.18 5.27 -4.28
CA ARG A 125 0.49 4.52 -5.50
C ARG A 125 -0.07 3.08 -5.49
N PHE A 126 -1.25 2.89 -4.90
CA PHE A 126 -1.97 1.62 -4.99
C PHE A 126 -2.39 1.39 -6.44
N CYS A 127 -1.87 0.34 -7.06
CA CYS A 127 -2.22 -0.01 -8.43
C CYS A 127 -2.28 -1.53 -8.63
N ILE A 128 -3.19 -1.92 -9.51
CA ILE A 128 -3.41 -3.30 -9.95
C ILE A 128 -3.23 -3.34 -11.46
N ASP A 129 -2.60 -4.39 -11.97
CA ASP A 129 -2.42 -4.57 -13.41
C ASP A 129 -3.78 -4.56 -14.12
N PRO A 130 -4.00 -3.64 -15.08
CA PRO A 130 -5.25 -3.54 -15.81
C PRO A 130 -5.66 -4.84 -16.51
N ASP A 131 -4.70 -5.66 -16.92
CA ASP A 131 -4.95 -6.93 -17.61
C ASP A 131 -5.61 -7.96 -16.69
N MET A 132 -5.43 -7.84 -15.37
CA MET A 132 -6.09 -8.69 -14.37
C MET A 132 -7.58 -8.38 -14.23
N ALA A 133 -8.00 -7.16 -14.57
CA ALA A 133 -9.39 -6.71 -14.44
C ALA A 133 -10.33 -7.34 -15.50
N HIS A 134 -9.81 -8.02 -16.52
CA HIS A 134 -10.60 -8.54 -17.65
C HIS A 134 -11.33 -9.86 -17.37
N ASN A 135 -11.08 -10.52 -16.26
CA ASN A 135 -11.82 -11.74 -15.88
C ASN A 135 -13.23 -11.47 -15.30
N GLY A 136 -13.76 -10.33 -15.52
CA GLY A 136 -15.12 -9.79 -15.64
C GLY A 136 -16.24 -10.30 -14.71
N ARG A 137 -15.99 -11.14 -13.69
CA ARG A 137 -17.06 -11.73 -12.86
C ARG A 137 -16.97 -11.47 -11.36
N ARG A 138 -15.87 -10.90 -10.85
CA ARG A 138 -15.76 -10.58 -9.43
C ARG A 138 -15.81 -9.08 -9.20
N ARG A 139 -16.58 -8.68 -8.21
CA ARG A 139 -16.76 -7.27 -7.80
C ARG A 139 -15.46 -6.68 -7.26
N ILE A 140 -14.62 -7.53 -6.65
CA ILE A 140 -13.27 -7.24 -6.16
C ILE A 140 -12.36 -8.39 -6.57
N ASP A 141 -11.18 -8.09 -7.06
CA ASP A 141 -10.17 -9.11 -7.38
C ASP A 141 -9.36 -9.50 -6.12
N ARG A 142 -8.75 -10.69 -6.19
CA ARG A 142 -7.99 -11.24 -5.09
C ARG A 142 -6.73 -10.42 -4.79
N VAL A 143 -6.05 -9.92 -5.82
CA VAL A 143 -4.82 -9.12 -5.67
C VAL A 143 -5.08 -7.86 -4.86
N THR A 144 -6.23 -7.19 -5.10
CA THR A 144 -6.66 -6.03 -4.31
C THR A 144 -6.76 -6.38 -2.83
N THR A 145 -7.47 -7.46 -2.47
CA THR A 145 -7.66 -7.84 -1.07
C THR A 145 -6.38 -8.35 -0.43
N GLU A 146 -5.51 -9.03 -1.17
CA GLU A 146 -4.20 -9.45 -0.68
C GLU A 146 -3.31 -8.24 -0.35
N LEU A 147 -3.25 -7.23 -1.22
CA LEU A 147 -2.51 -6.00 -0.90
C LEU A 147 -3.09 -5.28 0.31
N LEU A 148 -4.42 -5.22 0.45
CA LEU A 148 -5.06 -4.60 1.61
C LEU A 148 -4.76 -5.39 2.90
N CYS A 149 -4.88 -6.72 2.90
CA CYS A 149 -4.51 -7.57 4.03
C CYS A 149 -3.03 -7.43 4.38
N GLY A 150 -2.15 -7.45 3.37
CA GLY A 150 -0.71 -7.29 3.57
C GLY A 150 -0.34 -5.93 4.20
N MET A 151 -1.03 -4.85 3.83
CA MET A 151 -0.84 -3.55 4.50
C MET A 151 -1.24 -3.61 5.98
N VAL A 152 -2.35 -4.28 6.32
CA VAL A 152 -2.76 -4.46 7.71
C VAL A 152 -1.72 -5.28 8.48
N GLU A 153 -1.19 -6.37 7.89
CA GLU A 153 -0.16 -7.21 8.49
C GLU A 153 1.15 -6.43 8.74
N ILE A 154 1.59 -5.62 7.77
CA ILE A 154 2.74 -4.71 7.94
C ILE A 154 2.46 -3.73 9.08
N GLY A 155 1.28 -3.12 9.11
CA GLY A 155 0.89 -2.18 10.14
C GLY A 155 0.90 -2.82 11.54
N GLN A 156 0.35 -4.02 11.69
CA GLN A 156 0.36 -4.78 12.95
C GLN A 156 1.78 -5.13 13.39
N ALA A 157 2.63 -5.60 12.45
CA ALA A 157 4.02 -5.93 12.75
C ALA A 157 4.85 -4.71 13.14
N ALA A 158 4.54 -3.55 12.57
CA ALA A 158 5.19 -2.27 12.85
C ALA A 158 4.62 -1.54 14.09
N GLY A 159 3.54 -2.05 14.70
CA GLY A 159 2.86 -1.39 15.81
C GLY A 159 2.13 -0.10 15.41
N LEU A 160 1.71 0.00 14.15
CA LEU A 160 0.94 1.17 13.69
C LEU A 160 -0.48 1.15 14.26
N SER A 161 -1.01 2.32 14.54
CA SER A 161 -2.43 2.49 14.88
C SER A 161 -3.29 2.64 13.62
N HIS A 162 -2.76 3.35 12.60
CA HIS A 162 -3.51 3.66 11.38
C HIS A 162 -2.62 3.70 10.14
N ILE A 163 -3.26 3.52 9.00
CA ILE A 163 -2.73 3.94 7.71
C ILE A 163 -3.60 5.09 7.20
N VAL A 164 -2.99 6.19 6.76
CA VAL A 164 -3.68 7.27 6.04
C VAL A 164 -3.50 7.09 4.54
N SER A 165 -4.51 7.42 3.75
CA SER A 165 -4.41 7.39 2.29
C SER A 165 -5.17 8.54 1.65
N VAL A 166 -4.63 9.04 0.55
CA VAL A 166 -5.34 9.92 -0.39
C VAL A 166 -5.85 9.06 -1.54
N TYR A 167 -7.16 9.12 -1.81
CA TYR A 167 -7.79 8.25 -2.81
C TYR A 167 -8.98 8.93 -3.50
N ASP A 168 -9.31 8.45 -4.69
CA ASP A 168 -10.44 8.95 -5.47
C ASP A 168 -11.76 8.20 -5.15
N ALA A 169 -12.86 8.69 -5.73
CA ALA A 169 -14.19 8.09 -5.57
C ALA A 169 -14.27 6.65 -6.11
N ARG A 170 -13.36 6.22 -7.01
CA ARG A 170 -13.29 4.84 -7.50
C ARG A 170 -12.72 3.95 -6.40
N MET A 171 -11.58 4.35 -5.82
CA MET A 171 -10.97 3.64 -4.70
C MET A 171 -11.88 3.61 -3.46
N ALA A 172 -12.64 4.67 -3.19
CA ALA A 172 -13.66 4.66 -2.13
C ALA A 172 -14.68 3.51 -2.30
N ARG A 173 -15.06 3.20 -3.56
CA ARG A 173 -15.94 2.06 -3.85
C ARG A 173 -15.23 0.71 -3.67
N VAL A 174 -13.95 0.64 -4.06
CA VAL A 174 -13.13 -0.56 -3.85
C VAL A 174 -13.00 -0.86 -2.37
N PHE A 175 -12.61 0.11 -1.55
CA PHE A 175 -12.50 -0.05 -0.10
C PHE A 175 -13.81 -0.54 0.53
N ARG A 176 -14.94 0.10 0.19
CA ARG A 176 -16.26 -0.32 0.69
C ARG A 176 -16.60 -1.76 0.27
N ALA A 177 -16.34 -2.11 -0.99
CA ALA A 177 -16.62 -3.44 -1.50
C ALA A 177 -15.67 -4.52 -0.95
N SER A 178 -14.49 -4.13 -0.43
CA SER A 178 -13.51 -4.99 0.23
C SER A 178 -13.70 -5.05 1.75
N ASN A 179 -14.80 -4.55 2.31
CA ASN A 179 -14.99 -4.42 3.76
C ASN A 179 -13.80 -3.72 4.47
N CYS A 180 -13.22 -2.73 3.81
CA CYS A 180 -12.10 -1.93 4.30
C CYS A 180 -12.59 -0.47 4.51
N PRO A 181 -13.37 -0.18 5.57
CA PRO A 181 -13.92 1.14 5.78
C PRO A 181 -12.81 2.14 6.13
N ALA A 182 -12.87 3.31 5.52
CA ALA A 182 -12.03 4.44 5.87
C ALA A 182 -12.85 5.45 6.70
N GLU A 183 -12.27 5.96 7.76
CA GLU A 183 -12.73 7.20 8.38
C GLU A 183 -12.27 8.37 7.51
N VAL A 184 -13.22 9.05 6.86
CA VAL A 184 -12.89 10.22 6.02
C VAL A 184 -12.49 11.37 6.93
N ILE A 185 -11.27 11.86 6.76
CA ILE A 185 -10.74 13.03 7.48
C ILE A 185 -10.78 14.25 6.58
N GLY A 186 -11.11 15.41 7.18
CA GLY A 186 -11.22 16.67 6.44
C GLY A 186 -12.39 16.71 5.47
N VAL A 187 -12.20 17.43 4.35
CA VAL A 187 -13.27 17.72 3.39
C VAL A 187 -12.90 17.17 2.01
N PRO A 188 -13.68 16.24 1.45
CA PRO A 188 -13.48 15.78 0.08
C PRO A 188 -13.49 16.94 -0.92
N ARG A 189 -12.54 16.94 -1.84
CA ARG A 189 -12.41 18.00 -2.85
C ARG A 189 -12.27 17.43 -4.24
N ARG A 190 -12.74 18.19 -5.21
CA ARG A 190 -12.49 17.87 -6.62
C ARG A 190 -11.05 18.29 -6.96
N ILE A 191 -10.21 17.32 -7.27
CA ILE A 191 -8.85 17.53 -7.75
C ILE A 191 -8.78 17.03 -9.18
N GLY A 192 -8.54 17.94 -10.11
CA GLY A 192 -8.68 17.63 -11.52
C GLY A 192 -10.12 17.18 -11.86
N ARG A 193 -10.26 15.97 -12.40
CA ARG A 193 -11.56 15.42 -12.85
C ARG A 193 -12.24 14.53 -11.81
N VAL A 194 -11.59 14.23 -10.69
CA VAL A 194 -12.07 13.26 -9.70
C VAL A 194 -12.34 13.89 -8.35
N MET A 195 -13.32 13.34 -7.62
CA MET A 195 -13.52 13.64 -6.22
C MET A 195 -12.49 12.86 -5.41
N THR A 196 -11.71 13.56 -4.61
CA THR A 196 -10.57 13.05 -3.84
C THR A 196 -10.85 13.16 -2.35
N TYR A 197 -10.42 12.18 -1.61
CA TYR A 197 -10.64 12.00 -0.17
C TYR A 197 -9.30 11.78 0.51
N ALA A 198 -9.21 12.19 1.77
CA ALA A 198 -8.23 11.68 2.72
C ALA A 198 -8.96 10.80 3.75
N GLY A 199 -8.42 9.64 4.07
CA GLY A 199 -9.03 8.73 5.02
C GLY A 199 -8.02 7.97 5.85
N LEU A 200 -8.42 7.69 7.10
CA LEU A 200 -7.70 6.84 8.03
C LEU A 200 -8.30 5.45 8.03
N PHE A 201 -7.45 4.45 8.08
CA PHE A 201 -7.78 3.04 8.21
C PHE A 201 -7.16 2.54 9.52
N GLU A 202 -8.00 2.14 10.47
CA GLU A 202 -7.54 1.58 11.74
C GLU A 202 -6.85 0.23 11.50
N ILE A 203 -5.66 0.04 12.06
CA ILE A 203 -4.93 -1.22 11.94
C ILE A 203 -5.38 -2.16 13.05
N SER A 204 -6.21 -3.13 12.70
CA SER A 204 -6.75 -4.11 13.64
C SER A 204 -6.93 -5.49 13.01
N GLN A 205 -7.03 -6.53 13.85
CA GLN A 205 -7.37 -7.87 13.36
C GLN A 205 -8.79 -7.87 12.76
N GLY A 206 -9.71 -7.11 13.30
CA GLY A 206 -11.08 -6.99 12.77
C GLY A 206 -11.10 -6.42 11.35
N LEU A 207 -10.23 -5.45 11.02
CA LEU A 207 -10.07 -4.95 9.67
C LEU A 207 -9.54 -6.05 8.74
N TRP A 208 -8.50 -6.79 9.15
CA TRP A 208 -7.93 -7.89 8.38
C TRP A 208 -8.99 -8.95 8.08
N ASP A 209 -9.73 -9.42 9.09
CA ASP A 209 -10.76 -10.44 8.98
C ASP A 209 -11.88 -9.99 8.02
N GLY A 210 -12.31 -8.72 8.14
CA GLY A 210 -13.32 -8.12 7.26
C GLY A 210 -12.91 -8.11 5.78
N ILE A 211 -11.64 -7.80 5.49
CA ILE A 211 -11.11 -7.81 4.13
C ILE A 211 -10.98 -9.26 3.64
N ALA A 212 -10.38 -10.13 4.43
CA ALA A 212 -10.05 -11.51 4.05
C ALA A 212 -11.27 -12.32 3.62
N VAL A 213 -12.41 -12.13 4.29
CA VAL A 213 -13.66 -12.83 3.94
C VAL A 213 -14.17 -12.50 2.53
N THR A 214 -13.82 -11.34 1.98
CA THR A 214 -14.31 -10.85 0.68
C THR A 214 -13.88 -11.74 -0.48
N THR A 215 -12.66 -12.28 -0.43
CA THR A 215 -12.11 -13.20 -1.45
C THR A 215 -11.64 -14.52 -0.86
N ASN A 216 -12.08 -14.83 0.36
CA ASN A 216 -11.76 -16.07 1.07
C ASN A 216 -10.25 -16.31 1.22
N ILE A 217 -9.53 -15.29 1.78
CA ILE A 217 -8.13 -15.43 2.14
C ILE A 217 -8.04 -16.32 3.39
N PRO A 218 -7.30 -17.45 3.33
CA PRO A 218 -7.40 -18.48 4.39
C PRO A 218 -6.60 -18.15 5.65
N GLY A 219 -5.69 -17.18 5.59
CA GLY A 219 -4.79 -16.82 6.71
C GLY A 219 -3.80 -15.73 6.36
N PRO A 220 -2.89 -15.40 7.29
CA PRO A 220 -1.88 -14.37 7.09
C PRO A 220 -1.04 -14.59 5.83
N LEU A 221 -0.76 -13.50 5.13
CA LEU A 221 -0.05 -13.50 3.84
C LEU A 221 1.45 -13.28 4.00
N LEU A 222 1.86 -12.54 5.04
CA LEU A 222 3.24 -12.13 5.27
C LEU A 222 3.89 -12.78 6.50
N ILE A 223 3.09 -13.27 7.45
CA ILE A 223 3.56 -13.71 8.76
C ILE A 223 3.14 -15.15 9.00
N GLU A 224 4.06 -16.09 8.84
CA GLU A 224 3.86 -17.48 9.27
C GLU A 224 4.19 -17.72 10.76
N ASP A 225 4.89 -16.80 11.43
CA ASP A 225 5.30 -17.02 12.83
C ASP A 225 5.13 -15.78 13.71
N ARG A 226 3.92 -15.61 14.25
CA ARG A 226 3.60 -14.56 15.24
C ARG A 226 4.45 -14.67 16.52
N ASN A 227 5.09 -15.82 16.79
CA ASN A 227 5.93 -16.02 17.99
C ASN A 227 7.34 -15.45 17.82
N ALA A 228 7.82 -15.23 16.60
CA ALA A 228 9.11 -14.59 16.37
C ALA A 228 9.06 -13.07 16.68
N VAL A 229 7.92 -12.42 16.47
CA VAL A 229 7.74 -10.98 16.70
C VAL A 229 7.66 -10.65 18.20
N ARG A 230 7.09 -11.56 19.03
CA ARG A 230 6.98 -11.36 20.49
C ARG A 230 8.30 -11.42 21.26
N LYS A 231 9.39 -11.84 20.64
CA LYS A 231 10.72 -11.94 21.29
C LYS A 231 11.55 -10.66 21.18
N VAL A 232 11.04 -9.61 20.55
CA VAL A 232 11.77 -8.37 20.26
C VAL A 232 11.09 -7.12 20.87
N ALA A 233 9.98 -7.31 21.61
CA ALA A 233 9.29 -6.23 22.34
C ALA A 233 9.81 -6.11 23.78
#